data_1e4d27aee231be8ad90c4bfb02a0ceb6
#
_entry.id   1e4d27aee231be8ad90c4bfb02a0ceb6
#
_cell.length_a   1.000
_cell.length_b   1.000
_cell.length_c   1.000
_cell.angle_alpha   90.00
_cell.angle_beta   90.00
_cell.angle_gamma   90.00
#
_symmetry.space_group_name_H-M   'P 1'
#
loop_
_entity.id
_entity.type
_entity.pdbx_description
1 polymer ?
#
loop_
_entity_poly.entity_id
_entity_poly.type
_entity_poly.pdbx_seq_one_letter_code
_entity_poly.pdbx_strand_id
1 'polypeptide(L)'
;MPLCYPKMLKFARYLYSIMRVRHQTDNVEAIVATAIEAMEAVKGKDIVTLDLREINTAVTDYFVICHAPSKTQVDAIADKVEEMVFEKTQNRPYHVEGRENTEWILIDFVDVVVHVFLESKREFYKLEELWADAERIVNASEE
;
A
#
# COMPACT_ATOMS: atom_id res chain seq x y z
N MET A 1 -18.58 -8.51 7.13
CA MET A 1 -18.01 -7.25 7.58
C MET A 1 -16.51 -7.26 7.45
N PRO A 2 -15.98 -6.22 6.87
CA PRO A 2 -14.52 -6.12 6.71
C PRO A 2 -13.76 -6.11 8.02
N LEU A 3 -14.43 -5.76 9.10
CA LEU A 3 -13.79 -5.69 10.41
C LEU A 3 -13.43 -7.05 10.98
N CYS A 4 -13.84 -8.12 10.31
CA CYS A 4 -13.50 -9.48 10.73
C CYS A 4 -12.06 -9.85 10.47
N TYR A 5 -11.35 -9.06 9.68
CA TYR A 5 -9.96 -9.39 9.33
C TYR A 5 -9.01 -8.85 10.38
N PRO A 6 -8.28 -9.72 11.07
CA PRO A 6 -7.38 -9.25 12.15
C PRO A 6 -6.34 -8.25 11.68
N LYS A 7 -5.81 -8.43 10.46
CA LYS A 7 -4.83 -7.50 9.94
C LYS A 7 -5.43 -6.11 9.74
N MET A 8 -6.67 -6.05 9.26
CA MET A 8 -7.36 -4.78 9.08
C MET A 8 -7.55 -4.05 10.40
N LEU A 9 -7.93 -4.79 11.45
CA LEU A 9 -8.11 -4.19 12.76
C LEU A 9 -6.80 -3.65 13.32
N LYS A 10 -5.73 -4.44 13.19
CA LYS A 10 -4.42 -3.97 13.64
C LYS A 10 -3.99 -2.73 12.89
N PHE A 11 -4.20 -2.74 11.57
CA PHE A 11 -3.82 -1.61 10.74
C PHE A 11 -4.63 -0.36 11.12
N ALA A 12 -5.93 -0.52 11.31
CA ALA A 12 -6.78 0.61 11.68
C ALA A 12 -6.36 1.21 13.03
N ARG A 13 -6.05 0.36 14.00
CA ARG A 13 -5.58 0.83 15.29
C ARG A 13 -4.26 1.57 15.18
N TYR A 14 -3.38 0.99 14.39
CA TYR A 14 -2.07 1.59 14.19
C TYR A 14 -2.18 2.97 13.56
N LEU A 15 -2.97 3.07 12.50
CA LEU A 15 -3.17 4.35 11.83
C LEU A 15 -3.83 5.36 12.76
N TYR A 16 -4.79 4.92 13.56
CA TYR A 16 -5.44 5.80 14.52
C TYR A 16 -4.42 6.32 15.53
N SER A 17 -3.51 5.45 15.96
CA SER A 17 -2.48 5.83 16.92
C SER A 17 -1.54 6.89 16.36
N ILE A 18 -1.14 6.77 15.10
CA ILE A 18 -0.21 7.72 14.52
C ILE A 18 -0.86 9.03 14.10
N MET A 19 -2.20 9.08 14.04
CA MET A 19 -2.89 10.33 13.73
C MET A 19 -2.48 11.46 14.66
N ARG A 20 -2.16 11.13 15.89
CA ARG A 20 -1.80 12.13 16.90
C ARG A 20 -0.41 12.68 16.70
N VAL A 21 0.44 11.95 16.00
CA VAL A 21 1.85 12.30 15.85
C VAL A 21 2.21 12.39 14.38
N ARG A 22 1.23 12.68 13.56
CA ARG A 22 1.42 12.68 12.12
C ARG A 22 2.42 13.75 11.71
N HIS A 23 3.51 13.30 11.13
CA HIS A 23 4.46 14.19 10.50
C HIS A 23 4.11 14.22 9.02
N GLN A 24 3.95 15.43 8.51
CA GLN A 24 3.67 15.57 7.10
C GLN A 24 4.87 15.03 6.32
N THR A 25 4.59 14.09 5.43
CA THR A 25 5.61 13.54 4.57
C THR A 25 5.80 14.49 3.40
N ASP A 26 7.01 14.92 3.20
CA ASP A 26 7.30 15.74 2.03
C ASP A 26 7.25 14.86 0.79
N ASN A 27 6.77 15.42 -0.30
CA ASN A 27 6.77 14.73 -1.61
C ASN A 27 5.86 13.50 -1.64
N VAL A 28 4.62 13.65 -1.16
CA VAL A 28 3.66 12.55 -1.17
C VAL A 28 3.48 11.99 -2.58
N GLU A 29 3.33 12.87 -3.56
CA GLU A 29 3.16 12.43 -4.94
C GLU A 29 4.38 11.68 -5.45
N ALA A 30 5.58 12.08 -5.03
CA ALA A 30 6.79 11.38 -5.43
C ALA A 30 6.83 9.97 -4.85
N ILE A 31 6.34 9.80 -3.63
CA ILE A 31 6.29 8.47 -3.04
C ILE A 31 5.30 7.57 -3.81
N VAL A 32 4.14 8.12 -4.15
CA VAL A 32 3.15 7.36 -4.94
C VAL A 32 3.75 6.95 -6.29
N ALA A 33 4.33 7.91 -7.01
CA ALA A 33 4.89 7.63 -8.32
C ALA A 33 6.02 6.61 -8.24
N THR A 34 6.87 6.72 -7.22
CA THR A 34 7.99 5.80 -7.06
C THR A 34 7.52 4.40 -6.70
N ALA A 35 6.49 4.31 -5.85
CA ALA A 35 5.93 3.01 -5.49
C ALA A 35 5.38 2.30 -6.72
N ILE A 36 4.67 3.04 -7.57
CA ILE A 36 4.14 2.48 -8.82
C ILE A 36 5.28 2.02 -9.71
N GLU A 37 6.30 2.83 -9.84
CA GLU A 37 7.46 2.49 -10.67
C GLU A 37 8.14 1.21 -10.16
N ALA A 38 8.27 1.08 -8.85
CA ALA A 38 8.87 -0.11 -8.27
C ALA A 38 8.02 -1.35 -8.52
N MET A 39 6.71 -1.21 -8.40
CA MET A 39 5.80 -2.32 -8.68
C MET A 39 5.92 -2.77 -10.13
N GLU A 40 5.99 -1.81 -11.05
CA GLU A 40 6.14 -2.13 -12.46
C GLU A 40 7.49 -2.81 -12.74
N ALA A 41 8.54 -2.36 -12.07
CA ALA A 41 9.87 -2.92 -12.29
C ALA A 41 9.95 -4.39 -11.93
N VAL A 42 9.14 -4.84 -10.96
CA VAL A 42 9.15 -6.24 -10.51
C VAL A 42 7.87 -6.95 -10.96
N LYS A 43 7.22 -6.41 -11.98
CA LYS A 43 6.07 -7.07 -12.62
C LYS A 43 4.85 -7.22 -11.73
N GLY A 44 4.61 -6.26 -10.85
CA GLY A 44 3.38 -6.23 -10.07
C GLY A 44 2.18 -6.12 -11.00
N LYS A 45 1.08 -6.77 -10.64
CA LYS A 45 -0.12 -6.84 -11.46
C LYS A 45 -1.23 -5.97 -10.91
N ASP A 46 -2.04 -5.43 -11.82
CA ASP A 46 -3.25 -4.67 -11.50
C ASP A 46 -2.97 -3.58 -10.47
N ILE A 47 -2.05 -2.68 -10.83
CA ILE A 47 -1.64 -1.60 -9.95
C ILE A 47 -2.73 -0.54 -9.89
N VAL A 48 -3.20 -0.26 -8.69
CA VAL A 48 -4.28 0.69 -8.46
C VAL A 48 -3.88 1.66 -7.37
N THR A 49 -4.16 2.94 -7.58
CA THR A 49 -3.98 3.96 -6.55
C THR A 49 -5.37 4.42 -6.11
N LEU A 50 -5.61 4.42 -4.81
CA LEU A 50 -6.84 4.97 -4.24
C LEU A 50 -6.52 6.31 -3.60
N ASP A 51 -7.23 7.34 -4.03
CA ASP A 51 -7.10 8.68 -3.47
C ASP A 51 -8.09 8.80 -2.32
N LEU A 52 -7.58 8.87 -1.11
CA LEU A 52 -8.39 8.86 0.09
C LEU A 52 -8.53 10.25 0.71
N ARG A 53 -8.02 11.28 0.05
CA ARG A 53 -7.98 12.62 0.64
C ARG A 53 -9.35 13.20 0.93
N GLU A 54 -10.38 12.77 0.18
CA GLU A 54 -11.74 13.28 0.37
C GLU A 54 -12.56 12.44 1.33
N ILE A 55 -11.98 11.39 1.89
CA ILE A 55 -12.70 10.50 2.80
C ILE A 55 -12.34 10.86 4.23
N ASN A 56 -13.33 11.34 4.99
CA ASN A 56 -13.10 11.87 6.34
C ASN A 56 -12.55 10.84 7.31
N THR A 57 -12.88 9.57 7.12
CA THR A 57 -12.45 8.52 8.04
C THR A 57 -11.08 7.97 7.70
N ALA A 58 -10.51 8.35 6.56
CA ALA A 58 -9.20 7.86 6.18
C ALA A 58 -8.11 8.62 6.92
N VAL A 59 -7.05 7.91 7.30
CA VAL A 59 -5.94 8.50 8.05
C VAL A 59 -4.68 8.63 7.20
N THR A 60 -4.77 8.24 5.95
CA THR A 60 -3.68 8.38 4.99
C THR A 60 -4.26 8.98 3.70
N ASP A 61 -3.41 9.54 2.87
CA ASP A 61 -3.87 10.19 1.66
C ASP A 61 -4.05 9.25 0.49
N TYR A 62 -3.21 8.22 0.40
CA TYR A 62 -3.23 7.33 -0.75
C TYR A 62 -2.95 5.89 -0.34
N PHE A 63 -3.64 4.95 -0.99
CA PHE A 63 -3.24 3.56 -1.03
C PHE A 63 -2.71 3.26 -2.42
N VAL A 64 -1.59 2.53 -2.50
CA VAL A 64 -1.09 2.02 -3.78
C VAL A 64 -1.07 0.50 -3.66
N ILE A 65 -1.81 -0.18 -4.52
CA ILE A 65 -2.11 -1.59 -4.38
C ILE A 65 -1.69 -2.35 -5.62
N CYS A 66 -1.05 -3.51 -5.42
CA CYS A 66 -0.79 -4.44 -6.52
C CYS A 66 -0.79 -5.86 -5.98
N HIS A 67 -0.65 -6.84 -6.86
CA HIS A 67 -0.49 -8.22 -6.44
C HIS A 67 0.51 -8.94 -7.32
N ALA A 68 0.88 -10.14 -6.89
CA ALA A 68 1.79 -11.00 -7.65
C ALA A 68 1.39 -12.45 -7.42
N PRO A 69 1.76 -13.34 -8.35
CA PRO A 69 1.32 -14.74 -8.27
C PRO A 69 2.07 -15.60 -7.27
N SER A 70 3.24 -15.15 -6.79
CA SER A 70 4.02 -15.96 -5.85
C SER A 70 4.48 -15.13 -4.67
N LYS A 71 4.73 -15.80 -3.56
CA LYS A 71 5.21 -15.10 -2.36
C LYS A 71 6.59 -14.51 -2.57
N THR A 72 7.43 -15.19 -3.33
CA THR A 72 8.76 -14.67 -3.64
C THR A 72 8.66 -13.32 -4.36
N GLN A 73 7.73 -13.22 -5.31
CA GLN A 73 7.57 -11.99 -6.04
C GLN A 73 6.93 -10.90 -5.18
N VAL A 74 5.99 -11.27 -4.33
CA VAL A 74 5.39 -10.32 -3.38
C VAL A 74 6.49 -9.69 -2.53
N ASP A 75 7.38 -10.53 -2.01
CA ASP A 75 8.49 -10.04 -1.18
C ASP A 75 9.44 -9.16 -1.99
N ALA A 76 9.73 -9.55 -3.22
CA ALA A 76 10.62 -8.78 -4.09
C ALA A 76 10.04 -7.41 -4.42
N ILE A 77 8.73 -7.34 -4.64
CA ILE A 77 8.07 -6.06 -4.90
C ILE A 77 8.19 -5.16 -3.66
N ALA A 78 7.93 -5.70 -2.49
CA ALA A 78 8.03 -4.93 -1.26
C ALA A 78 9.44 -4.39 -1.06
N ASP A 79 10.45 -5.22 -1.30
CA ASP A 79 11.84 -4.78 -1.20
C ASP A 79 12.14 -3.65 -2.18
N LYS A 80 11.63 -3.78 -3.41
CA LYS A 80 11.90 -2.78 -4.44
C LYS A 80 11.24 -1.45 -4.10
N VAL A 81 10.02 -1.50 -3.55
CA VAL A 81 9.33 -0.30 -3.13
C VAL A 81 10.15 0.43 -2.06
N GLU A 82 10.58 -0.29 -1.02
CA GLU A 82 11.35 0.35 0.04
C GLU A 82 12.66 0.93 -0.48
N GLU A 83 13.35 0.17 -1.33
CA GLU A 83 14.62 0.61 -1.88
C GLU A 83 14.47 1.87 -2.72
N MET A 84 13.54 1.86 -3.67
CA MET A 84 13.39 2.98 -4.59
C MET A 84 12.84 4.22 -3.92
N VAL A 85 11.90 4.05 -2.99
CA VAL A 85 11.37 5.20 -2.29
C VAL A 85 12.47 5.88 -1.47
N PHE A 86 13.32 5.08 -0.82
CA PHE A 86 14.42 5.67 -0.08
C PHE A 86 15.41 6.39 -1.01
N GLU A 87 15.74 5.76 -2.14
CA GLU A 87 16.69 6.36 -3.07
C GLU A 87 16.20 7.68 -3.63
N LYS A 88 14.91 7.76 -3.94
CA LYS A 88 14.38 8.94 -4.63
C LYS A 88 13.84 10.01 -3.71
N THR A 89 13.35 9.64 -2.53
CA THR A 89 12.70 10.61 -1.65
C THR A 89 13.33 10.68 -0.27
N GLN A 90 14.27 9.80 0.04
CA GLN A 90 14.91 9.72 1.35
C GLN A 90 13.94 9.35 2.45
N ASN A 91 12.80 8.76 2.13
CA ASN A 91 11.81 8.34 3.10
C ASN A 91 11.94 6.86 3.38
N ARG A 92 11.89 6.49 4.65
CA ARG A 92 11.82 5.11 5.08
C ARG A 92 10.42 4.83 5.58
N PRO A 93 9.96 3.58 5.48
CA PRO A 93 8.63 3.26 6.01
C PRO A 93 8.59 3.48 7.51
N TYR A 94 7.47 4.03 7.96
CA TYR A 94 7.22 4.15 9.38
C TYR A 94 6.95 2.77 9.98
N HIS A 95 6.30 1.90 9.22
CA HIS A 95 5.90 0.58 9.69
C HIS A 95 5.73 -0.36 8.51
N VAL A 96 6.11 -1.61 8.69
CA VAL A 96 5.92 -2.66 7.68
C VAL A 96 5.29 -3.86 8.37
N GLU A 97 4.27 -4.44 7.75
CA GLU A 97 3.58 -5.61 8.28
C GLU A 97 3.45 -6.67 7.20
N GLY A 98 3.43 -7.93 7.64
CA GLY A 98 3.09 -9.04 6.75
C GLY A 98 4.27 -9.72 6.07
N ARG A 99 5.49 -9.34 6.44
CA ARG A 99 6.67 -9.95 5.84
C ARG A 99 6.78 -11.45 6.13
N GLU A 100 6.26 -11.88 7.28
CA GLU A 100 6.38 -13.29 7.66
C GLU A 100 5.64 -14.22 6.74
N ASN A 101 4.42 -13.84 6.38
CA ASN A 101 3.56 -14.71 5.55
C ASN A 101 3.62 -14.38 4.07
N THR A 102 4.00 -13.16 3.73
CA THR A 102 4.06 -12.65 2.35
C THR A 102 2.75 -12.85 1.57
N GLU A 103 1.62 -12.84 2.28
CA GLU A 103 0.30 -12.88 1.65
C GLU A 103 -0.28 -11.49 1.45
N TRP A 104 0.09 -10.58 2.32
CA TRP A 104 -0.32 -9.18 2.28
C TRP A 104 0.75 -8.40 3.02
N ILE A 105 1.65 -7.77 2.28
CA ILE A 105 2.67 -6.90 2.86
C ILE A 105 2.18 -5.47 2.78
N LEU A 106 2.22 -4.80 3.91
CA LEU A 106 1.76 -3.43 4.05
C LEU A 106 2.97 -2.58 4.41
N ILE A 107 3.23 -1.54 3.62
CA ILE A 107 4.35 -0.65 3.83
C ILE A 107 3.77 0.75 4.05
N ASP A 108 3.92 1.24 5.27
CA ASP A 108 3.28 2.49 5.69
C ASP A 108 4.30 3.63 5.66
N PHE A 109 4.09 4.59 4.75
CA PHE A 109 4.91 5.81 4.67
C PHE A 109 4.15 7.02 5.25
N VAL A 110 3.14 6.77 6.08
CA VAL A 110 2.29 7.75 6.76
C VAL A 110 1.23 8.32 5.83
N ASP A 111 1.60 9.10 4.84
CA ASP A 111 0.61 9.67 3.92
C ASP A 111 0.33 8.76 2.73
N VAL A 112 1.15 7.74 2.55
CA VAL A 112 0.98 6.75 1.50
C VAL A 112 1.17 5.38 2.12
N VAL A 113 0.24 4.47 1.89
CA VAL A 113 0.37 3.10 2.34
C VAL A 113 0.36 2.20 1.12
N VAL A 114 1.40 1.40 1.00
CA VAL A 114 1.57 0.48 -0.11
C VAL A 114 1.09 -0.90 0.32
N HIS A 115 0.27 -1.52 -0.51
CA HIS A 115 -0.25 -2.86 -0.24
C HIS A 115 0.16 -3.79 -1.36
N VAL A 116 0.92 -4.83 -1.01
CA VAL A 116 1.34 -5.85 -1.99
C VAL A 116 0.73 -7.17 -1.57
N PHE A 117 -0.15 -7.71 -2.41
CA PHE A 117 -0.90 -8.91 -2.11
C PHE A 117 -0.39 -10.10 -2.89
N LEU A 118 -0.47 -11.28 -2.28
CA LEU A 118 -0.49 -12.52 -3.05
C LEU A 118 -1.83 -12.54 -3.79
N GLU A 119 -1.82 -12.97 -5.04
CA GLU A 119 -2.98 -12.85 -5.91
C GLU A 119 -4.28 -13.38 -5.29
N SER A 120 -4.23 -14.58 -4.73
CA SER A 120 -5.42 -15.20 -4.14
C SER A 120 -5.91 -14.41 -2.93
N LYS A 121 -5.03 -13.71 -2.24
CA LYS A 121 -5.40 -12.98 -1.05
C LYS A 121 -5.97 -11.61 -1.36
N ARG A 122 -5.59 -11.01 -2.47
CA ARG A 122 -6.21 -9.75 -2.88
C ARG A 122 -7.71 -9.94 -3.07
N GLU A 123 -8.10 -11.02 -3.73
CA GLU A 123 -9.51 -11.33 -3.91
C GLU A 123 -10.20 -11.63 -2.60
N PHE A 124 -9.49 -12.32 -1.70
CA PHE A 124 -10.07 -12.70 -0.42
C PHE A 124 -10.34 -11.49 0.46
N TYR A 125 -9.37 -10.59 0.59
CA TYR A 125 -9.50 -9.44 1.49
C TYR A 125 -10.32 -8.30 0.90
N LYS A 126 -10.29 -8.12 -0.42
CA LYS A 126 -11.10 -7.11 -1.12
C LYS A 126 -10.95 -5.72 -0.51
N LEU A 127 -9.71 -5.32 -0.28
CA LEU A 127 -9.43 -4.02 0.33
C LEU A 127 -10.06 -2.88 -0.45
N GLU A 128 -10.05 -2.97 -1.76
CA GLU A 128 -10.57 -1.92 -2.61
C GLU A 128 -12.06 -1.70 -2.43
N GLU A 129 -12.79 -2.76 -2.05
CA GLU A 129 -14.24 -2.62 -1.81
C GLU A 129 -14.52 -1.90 -0.49
N LEU A 130 -13.61 -2.01 0.47
CA LEU A 130 -13.74 -1.31 1.73
C LEU A 130 -13.64 0.20 1.54
N TRP A 131 -12.93 0.62 0.51
CA TRP A 131 -12.73 2.03 0.20
C TRP A 131 -13.34 2.37 -1.15
N ALA A 132 -14.54 1.84 -1.40
CA ALA A 132 -15.19 2.01 -2.69
C ALA A 132 -15.51 3.46 -3.01
N ASP A 133 -15.62 4.31 -1.98
CA ASP A 133 -15.89 5.74 -2.17
C ASP A 133 -14.66 6.53 -2.62
N ALA A 134 -13.48 5.93 -2.58
CA ALA A 134 -12.25 6.61 -2.97
C ALA A 134 -12.16 6.70 -4.48
N GLU A 135 -11.53 7.76 -4.94
CA GLU A 135 -11.22 7.89 -6.37
C GLU A 135 -10.17 6.83 -6.72
N ARG A 136 -10.45 6.09 -7.77
CA ARG A 136 -9.63 4.95 -8.13
C ARG A 136 -8.91 5.22 -9.44
N ILE A 137 -7.59 5.17 -9.41
CA ILE A 137 -6.76 5.37 -10.58
C ILE A 137 -6.11 4.03 -10.91
N VAL A 138 -6.46 3.49 -12.08
CA VAL A 138 -5.94 2.20 -12.51
C VAL A 138 -4.76 2.45 -13.44
N ASN A 139 -3.62 1.89 -13.09
CA ASN A 139 -2.43 2.00 -13.92
C ASN A 139 -2.43 0.86 -14.93
N ALA A 140 -2.33 1.23 -16.20
CA ALA A 140 -2.27 0.23 -17.26
C ALA A 140 -0.98 -0.56 -17.10
N SER A 141 -1.10 -1.87 -17.01
CA SER A 141 0.08 -2.70 -16.93
C SER A 141 0.56 -3.01 -18.35
N GLU A 142 1.86 -2.95 -18.52
CA GLU A 142 2.47 -3.34 -19.77
C GLU A 142 2.61 -4.83 -19.78
N GLU A 143 2.06 -5.46 -20.79
CA GLU A 143 2.12 -6.91 -20.92
C GLU A 143 3.45 -7.41 -21.43
#